data_0af08e7edbbaac997e71c594739359f2
#
_entry.id   0af08e7edbbaac997e71c594739359f2
#
_cell.length_a   1.000
_cell.length_b   1.000
_cell.length_c   1.000
_cell.angle_alpha   90.00
_cell.angle_beta   90.00
_cell.angle_gamma   90.00
#
_symmetry.space_group_name_H-M   'P 1'
#
loop_
_entity.id
_entity.type
_entity.pdbx_description
1 polymer ?
#
loop_
_entity_poly.entity_id
_entity_poly.type
_entity_poly.pdbx_seq_one_letter_code
_entity_poly.pdbx_strand_id
1 'polypeptide(L)'
;MPSDALLQLIGDTHSLLDLDEFRVELLGALARAVPAEWVSLNDIGPDPTDTVVLSDPEPPSDLLDVFARYAHQNPLIAYHSRTLDGRPWRFSDFVSQRELHALDLYASVYAKLGVEYQIAFTLPTERGRVLGIALSRADRDFSDAERDLLADARPFLIQSYRNAIRFTDVLRNPAAIDSPRRGRLMDLGLTGRQADVLLLVATGASERTIAERLGISHRTVQKHLERCYRQLGVSSRSQAAAVAWATAEPRRLV
;
A
#
# COMPACT_ATOMS: atom_id res chain seq x y z
N MET A 1 17.36 -16.01 -8.83
CA MET A 1 16.19 -15.68 -9.68
C MET A 1 15.03 -15.44 -8.76
N PRO A 2 14.25 -14.34 -8.94
CA PRO A 2 13.02 -14.15 -8.17
C PRO A 2 12.13 -15.39 -8.33
N SER A 3 11.44 -15.79 -7.26
CA SER A 3 10.48 -16.89 -7.35
C SER A 3 9.26 -16.46 -8.17
N ASP A 4 8.60 -17.41 -8.85
CA ASP A 4 7.36 -17.13 -9.61
C ASP A 4 6.30 -16.47 -8.71
N ALA A 5 6.23 -16.90 -7.43
CA ALA A 5 5.33 -16.32 -6.43
C ALA A 5 5.63 -14.83 -6.16
N LEU A 6 6.91 -14.43 -6.11
CA LEU A 6 7.31 -13.02 -5.96
C LEU A 6 6.90 -12.19 -7.17
N LEU A 7 7.17 -12.70 -8.37
CA LEU A 7 6.81 -11.99 -9.62
C LEU A 7 5.29 -11.84 -9.76
N GLN A 8 4.54 -12.87 -9.38
CA GLN A 8 3.08 -12.82 -9.38
C GLN A 8 2.56 -11.81 -8.36
N LEU A 9 3.05 -11.82 -7.12
CA LEU A 9 2.66 -10.87 -6.08
C LEU A 9 2.91 -9.42 -6.52
N ILE A 10 4.08 -9.16 -7.13
CA ILE A 10 4.40 -7.83 -7.68
C ILE A 10 3.44 -7.48 -8.82
N GLY A 11 3.19 -8.40 -9.74
CA GLY A 11 2.29 -8.21 -10.88
C GLY A 11 0.86 -7.90 -10.44
N ASP A 12 0.35 -8.64 -9.46
CA ASP A 12 -1.01 -8.48 -8.92
C ASP A 12 -1.21 -7.12 -8.22
N THR A 13 -0.16 -6.57 -7.61
CA THR A 13 -0.28 -5.35 -6.78
C THR A 13 0.20 -4.06 -7.44
N HIS A 14 1.10 -4.15 -8.41
CA HIS A 14 1.77 -2.96 -8.97
C HIS A 14 0.85 -2.05 -9.81
N SER A 15 -0.21 -2.60 -10.39
CA SER A 15 -1.16 -1.87 -11.24
C SER A 15 -2.34 -1.27 -10.46
N LEU A 16 -2.48 -1.60 -9.18
CA LEU A 16 -3.54 -1.12 -8.31
C LEU A 16 -3.25 0.33 -7.89
N LEU A 17 -4.04 1.26 -8.39
CA LEU A 17 -3.82 2.69 -8.16
C LEU A 17 -4.83 3.29 -7.17
N ASP A 18 -6.02 2.72 -7.04
CA ASP A 18 -6.96 3.11 -5.97
C ASP A 18 -6.53 2.49 -4.64
N LEU A 19 -6.52 3.29 -3.57
CA LEU A 19 -6.02 2.83 -2.28
C LEU A 19 -6.92 1.78 -1.62
N ASP A 20 -8.23 1.91 -1.80
CA ASP A 20 -9.18 0.98 -1.19
C ASP A 20 -9.17 -0.35 -1.96
N GLU A 21 -9.10 -0.31 -3.31
CA GLU A 21 -8.87 -1.47 -4.15
C GLU A 21 -7.53 -2.16 -3.83
N PHE A 22 -6.45 -1.37 -3.70
CA PHE A 22 -5.12 -1.89 -3.35
C PHE A 22 -5.14 -2.66 -2.02
N ARG A 23 -5.80 -2.12 -1.00
CA ARG A 23 -5.86 -2.76 0.33
C ARG A 23 -6.55 -4.11 0.28
N VAL A 24 -7.66 -4.23 -0.45
CA VAL A 24 -8.42 -5.47 -0.58
C VAL A 24 -7.65 -6.52 -1.40
N GLU A 25 -7.19 -6.14 -2.59
CA GLU A 25 -6.49 -7.06 -3.50
C GLU A 25 -5.12 -7.51 -2.95
N LEU A 26 -4.46 -6.67 -2.16
CA LEU A 26 -3.21 -7.02 -1.48
C LEU A 26 -3.37 -8.24 -0.59
N LEU A 27 -4.46 -8.35 0.17
CA LEU A 27 -4.68 -9.48 1.08
C LEU A 27 -4.77 -10.80 0.31
N GLY A 28 -5.57 -10.82 -0.76
CA GLY A 28 -5.68 -12.00 -1.63
C GLY A 28 -4.38 -12.36 -2.34
N ALA A 29 -3.62 -11.36 -2.81
CA ALA A 29 -2.32 -11.59 -3.45
C ALA A 29 -1.30 -12.19 -2.47
N LEU A 30 -1.27 -11.72 -1.23
CA LEU A 30 -0.41 -12.25 -0.17
C LEU A 30 -0.79 -13.68 0.22
N ALA A 31 -2.10 -13.98 0.37
CA ALA A 31 -2.58 -15.33 0.66
C ALA A 31 -2.19 -16.36 -0.43
N ARG A 32 -2.17 -15.92 -1.70
CA ARG A 32 -1.68 -16.76 -2.82
C ARG A 32 -0.17 -16.97 -2.78
N ALA A 33 0.59 -15.94 -2.41
CA ALA A 33 2.06 -16.01 -2.40
C ALA A 33 2.61 -16.79 -1.19
N VAL A 34 1.99 -16.60 -0.02
CA VAL A 34 2.35 -17.26 1.24
C VAL A 34 1.06 -17.77 1.89
N PRO A 35 0.76 -19.09 1.81
CA PRO A 35 -0.46 -19.66 2.34
C PRO A 35 -0.66 -19.37 3.83
N ALA A 36 -1.80 -18.79 4.17
CA ALA A 36 -2.22 -18.44 5.51
C ALA A 36 -3.75 -18.47 5.60
N GLU A 37 -4.28 -18.82 6.77
CA GLU A 37 -5.73 -18.80 7.00
C GLU A 37 -6.27 -17.39 7.18
N TRP A 38 -5.43 -16.49 7.67
CA TRP A 38 -5.78 -15.08 7.89
C TRP A 38 -4.70 -14.18 7.33
N VAL A 39 -5.11 -13.21 6.53
CA VAL A 39 -4.22 -12.12 6.11
C VAL A 39 -4.86 -10.81 6.49
N SER A 40 -4.11 -9.93 7.14
CA SER A 40 -4.65 -8.64 7.60
C SER A 40 -3.73 -7.47 7.33
N LEU A 41 -4.33 -6.32 7.07
CA LEU A 41 -3.71 -5.00 7.07
C LEU A 41 -4.21 -4.25 8.30
N ASN A 42 -3.28 -3.91 9.18
CA ASN A 42 -3.57 -3.33 10.48
C ASN A 42 -2.97 -1.92 10.54
N ASP A 43 -3.82 -0.91 10.61
CA ASP A 43 -3.42 0.48 10.83
C ASP A 43 -3.65 0.83 12.30
N ILE A 44 -2.60 0.78 13.10
CA ILE A 44 -2.63 0.89 14.55
C ILE A 44 -2.05 2.23 14.95
N GLY A 45 -2.90 3.11 15.46
CA GLY A 45 -2.50 4.39 16.03
C GLY A 45 -1.99 4.28 17.46
N PRO A 46 -1.53 5.40 18.04
CA PRO A 46 -1.07 5.45 19.43
C PRO A 46 -2.22 5.26 20.43
N ASP A 47 -3.45 5.53 20.03
CA ASP A 47 -4.67 5.30 20.83
C ASP A 47 -5.35 4.01 20.33
N PRO A 48 -5.77 3.09 21.22
CA PRO A 48 -6.51 1.89 20.83
C PRO A 48 -7.76 2.15 20.00
N THR A 49 -8.43 3.29 20.19
CA THR A 49 -9.59 3.68 19.39
C THR A 49 -9.24 4.10 17.96
N ASP A 50 -7.97 4.35 17.68
CA ASP A 50 -7.44 4.70 16.37
C ASP A 50 -6.81 3.45 15.71
N THR A 51 -7.52 2.33 15.77
CA THR A 51 -7.11 1.06 15.18
C THR A 51 -8.10 0.63 14.11
N VAL A 52 -7.61 0.45 12.89
CA VAL A 52 -8.39 -0.07 11.76
C VAL A 52 -7.77 -1.39 11.31
N VAL A 53 -8.59 -2.42 11.24
CA VAL A 53 -8.19 -3.75 10.76
C VAL A 53 -9.00 -4.10 9.52
N LEU A 54 -8.32 -4.39 8.43
CA LEU A 54 -8.87 -5.04 7.26
C LEU A 54 -8.31 -6.46 7.22
N SER A 55 -9.18 -7.47 7.15
CA SER A 55 -8.75 -8.88 7.17
C SER A 55 -9.53 -9.72 6.18
N ASP A 56 -8.86 -10.71 5.63
CA ASP A 56 -9.45 -11.77 4.82
C ASP A 56 -9.03 -13.13 5.40
N PRO A 57 -10.00 -13.93 5.85
CA PRO A 57 -11.43 -13.64 6.00
C PRO A 57 -11.73 -12.53 7.02
N GLU A 58 -12.95 -11.98 6.99
CA GLU A 58 -13.40 -11.01 7.99
C GLU A 58 -13.64 -11.70 9.34
N PRO A 59 -13.01 -11.26 10.43
CA PRO A 59 -13.20 -11.84 11.74
C PRO A 59 -14.55 -11.44 12.35
N PRO A 60 -15.08 -12.20 13.33
CA PRO A 60 -16.23 -11.78 14.11
C PRO A 60 -16.04 -10.37 14.67
N SER A 61 -17.06 -9.51 14.51
CA SER A 61 -16.97 -8.07 14.83
C SER A 61 -16.65 -7.79 16.30
N ASP A 62 -17.10 -8.66 17.21
CA ASP A 62 -16.81 -8.56 18.63
C ASP A 62 -15.33 -8.77 18.98
N LEU A 63 -14.57 -9.42 18.11
CA LEU A 63 -13.14 -9.63 18.32
C LEU A 63 -12.29 -8.40 17.96
N LEU A 64 -12.77 -7.48 17.13
CA LEU A 64 -12.00 -6.30 16.73
C LEU A 64 -11.76 -5.35 17.92
N ASP A 65 -12.78 -5.09 18.72
CA ASP A 65 -12.66 -4.25 19.93
C ASP A 65 -11.75 -4.92 20.97
N VAL A 66 -11.84 -6.24 21.08
CA VAL A 66 -10.99 -7.02 21.98
C VAL A 66 -9.55 -6.99 21.50
N PHE A 67 -9.32 -7.17 20.19
CA PHE A 67 -7.98 -7.04 19.61
C PHE A 67 -7.38 -5.67 19.87
N ALA A 68 -8.11 -4.59 19.59
CA ALA A 68 -7.63 -3.23 19.82
C ALA A 68 -7.16 -3.02 21.27
N ARG A 69 -7.91 -3.57 22.25
CA ARG A 69 -7.57 -3.50 23.68
C ARG A 69 -6.27 -4.20 24.02
N TYR A 70 -6.02 -5.36 23.46
CA TYR A 70 -4.86 -6.19 23.77
C TYR A 70 -3.74 -6.17 22.71
N ALA A 71 -3.86 -5.39 21.64
CA ALA A 71 -2.88 -5.33 20.55
C ALA A 71 -1.45 -5.04 21.03
N HIS A 72 -1.29 -4.27 22.12
CA HIS A 72 0.00 -3.97 22.73
C HIS A 72 0.74 -5.20 23.27
N GLN A 73 0.04 -6.31 23.53
CA GLN A 73 0.64 -7.59 23.95
C GLN A 73 1.20 -8.39 22.76
N ASN A 74 0.83 -8.06 21.51
CA ASN A 74 1.38 -8.74 20.35
C ASN A 74 2.87 -8.42 20.22
N PRO A 75 3.76 -9.44 20.23
CA PRO A 75 5.23 -9.21 20.21
C PRO A 75 5.70 -8.49 18.94
N LEU A 76 5.03 -8.72 17.79
CA LEU A 76 5.39 -8.10 16.52
C LEU A 76 4.97 -6.61 16.51
N ILE A 77 3.76 -6.29 16.99
CA ILE A 77 3.31 -4.90 17.15
C ILE A 77 4.24 -4.16 18.13
N ALA A 78 4.54 -4.78 19.27
CA ALA A 78 5.43 -4.21 20.27
C ALA A 78 6.86 -3.96 19.72
N TYR A 79 7.35 -4.82 18.85
CA TYR A 79 8.64 -4.65 18.18
C TYR A 79 8.59 -3.52 17.14
N HIS A 80 7.64 -3.59 16.20
CA HIS A 80 7.54 -2.63 15.12
C HIS A 80 7.19 -1.20 15.58
N SER A 81 6.46 -1.04 16.69
CA SER A 81 6.16 0.26 17.27
C SER A 81 7.38 0.97 17.86
N ARG A 82 8.41 0.20 18.25
CA ARG A 82 9.65 0.72 18.89
C ARG A 82 10.80 0.88 17.92
N THR A 83 10.74 0.18 16.77
CA THR A 83 11.83 0.14 15.80
C THR A 83 11.38 0.73 14.47
N LEU A 84 12.34 1.14 13.64
CA LEU A 84 12.07 1.48 12.23
C LEU A 84 12.32 0.27 11.32
N ASP A 85 12.57 -0.91 11.89
CA ASP A 85 12.76 -2.15 11.17
C ASP A 85 11.42 -2.72 10.74
N GLY A 86 11.10 -2.54 9.47
CA GLY A 86 9.84 -3.03 8.90
C GLY A 86 9.96 -4.41 8.24
N ARG A 87 11.06 -5.15 8.46
CA ARG A 87 11.25 -6.49 7.89
C ARG A 87 10.24 -7.50 8.43
N PRO A 88 9.99 -8.59 7.70
CA PRO A 88 9.15 -9.68 8.20
C PRO A 88 9.79 -10.38 9.42
N TRP A 89 8.99 -10.50 10.48
CA TRP A 89 9.32 -11.24 11.69
C TRP A 89 8.18 -12.17 12.07
N ARG A 90 8.52 -13.31 12.69
CA ARG A 90 7.58 -14.33 13.17
C ARG A 90 7.38 -14.19 14.68
N PHE A 91 6.28 -14.72 15.21
CA PHE A 91 6.12 -14.86 16.66
C PHE A 91 7.26 -15.62 17.29
N SER A 92 7.68 -16.73 16.67
CA SER A 92 8.77 -17.58 17.14
C SER A 92 10.15 -16.90 17.20
N ASP A 93 10.34 -15.78 16.52
CA ASP A 93 11.56 -14.98 16.62
C ASP A 93 11.64 -14.20 17.96
N PHE A 94 10.52 -14.08 18.71
CA PHE A 94 10.43 -13.26 19.93
C PHE A 94 9.93 -14.03 21.16
N VAL A 95 9.02 -14.99 20.98
CA VAL A 95 8.37 -15.70 22.07
C VAL A 95 8.22 -17.20 21.74
N SER A 96 8.27 -18.03 22.75
CA SER A 96 7.87 -19.44 22.63
C SER A 96 6.35 -19.56 22.57
N GLN A 97 5.83 -20.71 22.09
CA GLN A 97 4.39 -21.01 22.11
C GLN A 97 3.79 -20.90 23.51
N ARG A 98 4.54 -21.35 24.54
CA ARG A 98 4.09 -21.25 25.94
C ARG A 98 3.91 -19.79 26.38
N GLU A 99 4.82 -18.90 26.00
CA GLU A 99 4.73 -17.47 26.32
C GLU A 99 3.60 -16.82 25.54
N LEU A 100 3.43 -17.17 24.25
CA LEU A 100 2.30 -16.70 23.44
C LEU A 100 0.96 -17.06 24.07
N HIS A 101 0.79 -18.31 24.47
CA HIS A 101 -0.44 -18.82 25.08
C HIS A 101 -0.75 -18.21 26.46
N ALA A 102 0.24 -17.63 27.13
CA ALA A 102 0.05 -16.94 28.40
C ALA A 102 -0.50 -15.50 28.26
N LEU A 103 -0.59 -14.98 27.02
CA LEU A 103 -1.10 -13.63 26.78
C LEU A 103 -2.63 -13.58 26.80
N ASP A 104 -3.20 -12.53 27.39
CA ASP A 104 -4.65 -12.27 27.31
C ASP A 104 -5.11 -12.11 25.85
N LEU A 105 -4.28 -11.52 25.00
CA LEU A 105 -4.51 -11.43 23.56
C LEU A 105 -4.74 -12.79 22.93
N TYR A 106 -3.89 -13.78 23.26
CA TYR A 106 -4.04 -15.14 22.74
C TYR A 106 -5.38 -15.75 23.18
N ALA A 107 -5.65 -15.75 24.47
CA ALA A 107 -6.87 -16.35 25.01
C ALA A 107 -8.16 -15.67 24.51
N SER A 108 -8.10 -14.34 24.34
CA SER A 108 -9.28 -13.53 23.98
C SER A 108 -9.54 -13.47 22.48
N VAL A 109 -8.51 -13.60 21.63
CA VAL A 109 -8.59 -13.41 20.17
C VAL A 109 -7.99 -14.61 19.42
N TYR A 110 -6.69 -14.87 19.55
CA TYR A 110 -5.98 -15.83 18.70
C TYR A 110 -6.47 -17.25 18.85
N ALA A 111 -6.73 -17.71 20.07
CA ALA A 111 -7.30 -19.04 20.30
C ALA A 111 -8.66 -19.25 19.63
N LYS A 112 -9.50 -18.18 19.57
CA LYS A 112 -10.81 -18.23 18.92
C LYS A 112 -10.71 -18.25 17.38
N LEU A 113 -9.66 -17.66 16.83
CA LEU A 113 -9.39 -17.63 15.39
C LEU A 113 -8.51 -18.80 14.93
N GLY A 114 -8.03 -19.64 15.85
CA GLY A 114 -7.11 -20.72 15.55
C GLY A 114 -5.72 -20.24 15.15
N VAL A 115 -5.29 -19.05 15.58
CA VAL A 115 -3.98 -18.48 15.24
C VAL A 115 -2.91 -18.98 16.21
N GLU A 116 -1.98 -19.79 15.72
CA GLU A 116 -0.82 -20.28 16.47
C GLU A 116 0.49 -19.63 16.00
N TYR A 117 0.58 -19.33 14.72
CA TYR A 117 1.76 -18.75 14.08
C TYR A 117 1.39 -17.49 13.32
N GLN A 118 2.23 -16.50 13.43
CA GLN A 118 2.07 -15.25 12.70
C GLN A 118 3.42 -14.77 12.18
N ILE A 119 3.43 -14.26 10.95
CA ILE A 119 4.51 -13.45 10.41
C ILE A 119 3.95 -12.08 10.06
N ALA A 120 4.68 -11.01 10.41
CA ALA A 120 4.25 -9.67 10.07
C ALA A 120 5.43 -8.79 9.66
N PHE A 121 5.11 -7.83 8.79
CA PHE A 121 6.02 -6.78 8.35
C PHE A 121 5.26 -5.45 8.25
N THR A 122 5.97 -4.32 8.16
CA THR A 122 5.30 -3.01 8.11
C THR A 122 5.58 -2.26 6.82
N LEU A 123 4.59 -1.49 6.39
CA LEU A 123 4.76 -0.42 5.41
C LEU A 123 5.12 0.89 6.14
N PRO A 124 5.84 1.81 5.47
CA PRO A 124 6.15 3.10 6.05
C PRO A 124 4.89 3.91 6.36
N THR A 125 4.83 4.46 7.56
CA THR A 125 3.75 5.32 8.02
C THR A 125 4.30 6.45 8.88
N GLU A 126 3.43 7.29 9.42
CA GLU A 126 3.79 8.38 10.30
C GLU A 126 4.34 7.88 11.63
N ARG A 127 5.11 8.74 12.31
CA ARG A 127 5.71 8.40 13.60
C ARG A 127 4.63 8.11 14.65
N GLY A 128 4.74 6.99 15.35
CA GLY A 128 3.77 6.56 16.37
C GLY A 128 2.62 5.70 15.86
N ARG A 129 2.54 5.46 14.55
CA ARG A 129 1.61 4.48 13.95
C ARG A 129 2.35 3.23 13.50
N VAL A 130 1.63 2.11 13.42
CA VAL A 130 2.12 0.86 12.82
C VAL A 130 1.15 0.47 11.71
N LEU A 131 1.60 0.53 10.47
CA LEU A 131 0.86 -0.03 9.34
C LEU A 131 1.42 -1.41 9.04
N GLY A 132 0.86 -2.40 9.71
CA GLY A 132 1.31 -3.78 9.70
C GLY A 132 0.52 -4.66 8.74
N ILE A 133 1.22 -5.53 8.03
CA ILE A 133 0.63 -6.63 7.28
C ILE A 133 0.98 -7.90 8.05
N ALA A 134 -0.03 -8.68 8.41
CA ALA A 134 0.15 -9.93 9.14
C ALA A 134 -0.50 -11.09 8.39
N LEU A 135 0.21 -12.22 8.34
CA LEU A 135 -0.27 -13.50 7.87
C LEU A 135 -0.27 -14.45 9.06
N SER A 136 -1.37 -15.17 9.27
CA SER A 136 -1.54 -16.04 10.44
C SER A 136 -2.08 -17.40 10.03
N ARG A 137 -1.65 -18.46 10.75
CA ARG A 137 -2.08 -19.83 10.52
C ARG A 137 -1.97 -20.70 11.78
N ALA A 138 -2.64 -21.86 11.73
CA ALA A 138 -2.73 -22.78 12.88
C ALA A 138 -1.70 -23.89 12.86
N ASP A 139 -1.34 -24.41 11.68
CA ASP A 139 -0.74 -25.75 11.55
C ASP A 139 0.78 -25.78 11.71
N ARG A 140 1.49 -24.74 11.26
CA ARG A 140 2.96 -24.70 11.26
C ARG A 140 3.50 -23.28 11.23
N ASP A 141 4.73 -23.12 11.68
CA ASP A 141 5.41 -21.82 11.60
C ASP A 141 5.81 -21.47 10.15
N PHE A 142 6.01 -20.19 9.91
CA PHE A 142 6.50 -19.68 8.63
C PHE A 142 7.97 -20.03 8.43
N SER A 143 8.31 -20.56 7.26
CA SER A 143 9.67 -20.92 6.90
C SER A 143 10.54 -19.70 6.59
N ASP A 144 11.86 -19.89 6.59
CA ASP A 144 12.79 -18.83 6.15
C ASP A 144 12.56 -18.42 4.71
N ALA A 145 12.20 -19.36 3.82
CA ALA A 145 11.89 -19.07 2.42
C ALA A 145 10.64 -18.18 2.27
N GLU A 146 9.59 -18.41 3.08
CA GLU A 146 8.39 -17.57 3.10
C GLU A 146 8.72 -16.16 3.66
N ARG A 147 9.54 -16.09 4.70
CA ARG A 147 10.02 -14.82 5.26
C ARG A 147 10.83 -14.03 4.24
N ASP A 148 11.77 -14.68 3.55
CA ASP A 148 12.65 -14.05 2.58
C ASP A 148 11.84 -13.56 1.35
N LEU A 149 10.83 -14.32 0.90
CA LEU A 149 9.90 -13.89 -0.13
C LEU A 149 9.17 -12.59 0.26
N LEU A 150 8.66 -12.51 1.48
CA LEU A 150 7.99 -11.30 1.98
C LEU A 150 8.98 -10.12 2.12
N ALA A 151 10.23 -10.39 2.53
CA ALA A 151 11.28 -9.39 2.61
C ALA A 151 11.62 -8.81 1.23
N ASP A 152 11.74 -9.67 0.21
CA ASP A 152 12.02 -9.28 -1.17
C ASP A 152 10.82 -8.54 -1.80
N ALA A 153 9.59 -8.94 -1.47
CA ALA A 153 8.38 -8.27 -1.97
C ALA A 153 8.16 -6.88 -1.36
N ARG A 154 8.55 -6.69 -0.09
CA ARG A 154 8.26 -5.49 0.68
C ARG A 154 8.63 -4.16 -0.01
N PRO A 155 9.79 -3.97 -0.65
CA PRO A 155 10.13 -2.72 -1.35
C PRO A 155 9.13 -2.38 -2.47
N PHE A 156 8.68 -3.38 -3.20
CA PHE A 156 7.69 -3.23 -4.28
C PHE A 156 6.31 -2.88 -3.72
N LEU A 157 5.88 -3.56 -2.65
CA LEU A 157 4.63 -3.25 -1.95
C LEU A 157 4.62 -1.83 -1.39
N ILE A 158 5.72 -1.37 -0.83
CA ILE A 158 5.89 0.02 -0.38
C ILE A 158 5.68 0.99 -1.55
N GLN A 159 6.27 0.70 -2.70
CA GLN A 159 6.14 1.58 -3.86
C GLN A 159 4.71 1.58 -4.41
N SER A 160 4.08 0.41 -4.52
CA SER A 160 2.68 0.28 -4.97
C SER A 160 1.72 0.99 -4.01
N TYR A 161 1.89 0.82 -2.71
CA TYR A 161 1.12 1.52 -1.68
C TYR A 161 1.25 3.05 -1.77
N ARG A 162 2.48 3.55 -1.92
CA ARG A 162 2.73 4.99 -2.12
C ARG A 162 2.08 5.53 -3.39
N ASN A 163 2.10 4.75 -4.45
CA ASN A 163 1.43 5.11 -5.70
C ASN A 163 -0.08 5.18 -5.50
N ALA A 164 -0.67 4.20 -4.82
CA ALA A 164 -2.10 4.16 -4.51
C ALA A 164 -2.53 5.35 -3.63
N ILE A 165 -1.77 5.69 -2.57
CA ILE A 165 -2.03 6.88 -1.75
C ILE A 165 -2.03 8.14 -2.64
N ARG A 166 -0.95 8.38 -3.36
CA ARG A 166 -0.80 9.59 -4.20
C ARG A 166 -1.92 9.70 -5.23
N PHE A 167 -2.29 8.59 -5.80
CA PHE A 167 -3.37 8.54 -6.76
C PHE A 167 -4.70 8.87 -6.10
N THR A 168 -5.02 8.25 -4.97
CA THR A 168 -6.26 8.50 -4.23
C THR A 168 -6.32 9.93 -3.70
N ASP A 169 -5.22 10.50 -3.21
CA ASP A 169 -5.16 11.90 -2.75
C ASP A 169 -5.44 12.89 -3.88
N VAL A 170 -4.84 12.66 -5.04
CA VAL A 170 -5.15 13.44 -6.25
C VAL A 170 -6.63 13.26 -6.61
N LEU A 171 -7.26 12.09 -6.31
CA LEU A 171 -8.68 11.83 -6.56
C LEU A 171 -9.60 12.60 -5.62
N ARG A 172 -9.31 12.55 -4.35
CA ARG A 172 -10.17 13.10 -3.30
C ARG A 172 -10.05 14.62 -3.18
N ASN A 173 -8.95 15.19 -3.67
CA ASN A 173 -8.70 16.63 -3.61
C ASN A 173 -8.43 17.20 -5.00
N PRO A 174 -9.48 17.56 -5.77
CA PRO A 174 -9.33 18.24 -7.07
C PRO A 174 -8.56 19.57 -6.95
N ALA A 175 -8.54 20.20 -5.77
CA ALA A 175 -7.73 21.39 -5.49
C ALA A 175 -6.23 21.06 -5.35
N ALA A 176 -5.86 19.80 -5.12
CA ALA A 176 -4.46 19.37 -5.23
C ALA A 176 -3.93 19.40 -6.67
N ILE A 177 -4.83 19.51 -7.66
CA ILE A 177 -4.50 19.81 -9.05
C ILE A 177 -4.03 21.28 -9.20
N ASP A 178 -4.34 22.13 -8.23
CA ASP A 178 -3.81 23.51 -8.13
C ASP A 178 -2.40 23.57 -7.49
N SER A 179 -1.68 22.47 -7.65
CA SER A 179 -0.33 22.28 -7.13
C SER A 179 0.69 23.13 -7.92
N PRO A 180 1.86 23.42 -7.32
CA PRO A 180 2.99 24.03 -8.04
C PRO A 180 3.38 23.30 -9.33
N ARG A 181 3.03 22.02 -9.47
CA ARG A 181 3.23 21.21 -10.69
C ARG A 181 2.31 21.64 -11.82
N ARG A 182 1.03 21.89 -11.51
CA ARG A 182 0.06 22.38 -12.49
C ARG A 182 0.48 23.72 -13.05
N GLY A 183 0.88 24.65 -12.18
CA GLY A 183 1.40 25.94 -12.58
C GLY A 183 2.58 25.81 -13.54
N ARG A 184 3.58 25.00 -13.19
CA ARG A 184 4.77 24.77 -14.04
C ARG A 184 4.45 24.10 -15.38
N LEU A 185 3.50 23.19 -15.43
CA LEU A 185 3.03 22.61 -16.69
C LEU A 185 2.34 23.66 -17.55
N MET A 186 1.62 24.60 -16.94
CA MET A 186 1.03 25.72 -17.65
C MET A 186 2.10 26.71 -18.15
N ASP A 187 3.18 26.93 -17.40
CA ASP A 187 4.34 27.73 -17.82
C ASP A 187 5.05 27.11 -19.05
N LEU A 188 4.95 25.77 -19.22
CA LEU A 188 5.39 25.06 -20.44
C LEU A 188 4.40 25.18 -21.61
N GLY A 189 3.35 26.01 -21.48
CA GLY A 189 2.38 26.28 -22.51
C GLY A 189 1.19 25.32 -22.58
N LEU A 190 1.00 24.48 -21.58
CA LEU A 190 -0.19 23.63 -21.48
C LEU A 190 -1.38 24.42 -20.92
N THR A 191 -2.57 24.13 -21.43
CA THR A 191 -3.81 24.63 -20.80
C THR A 191 -4.04 23.92 -19.47
N GLY A 192 -4.80 24.53 -18.54
CA GLY A 192 -5.13 23.90 -17.25
C GLY A 192 -5.68 22.47 -17.41
N ARG A 193 -6.55 22.26 -18.42
CA ARG A 193 -7.12 20.93 -18.69
C ARG A 193 -6.09 19.93 -19.23
N GLN A 194 -5.14 20.37 -20.01
CA GLN A 194 -4.02 19.55 -20.48
C GLN A 194 -3.06 19.22 -19.34
N ALA A 195 -2.79 20.16 -18.44
CA ALA A 195 -2.01 19.93 -17.23
C ALA A 195 -2.70 18.90 -16.32
N ASP A 196 -4.02 19.00 -16.13
CA ASP A 196 -4.80 18.03 -15.35
C ASP A 196 -4.70 16.62 -15.93
N VAL A 197 -4.89 16.47 -17.24
CA VAL A 197 -4.74 15.17 -17.94
C VAL A 197 -3.31 14.65 -17.78
N LEU A 198 -2.30 15.48 -17.92
CA LEU A 198 -0.91 15.05 -17.86
C LEU A 198 -0.47 14.67 -16.44
N LEU A 199 -0.96 15.36 -15.42
CA LEU A 199 -0.74 14.99 -14.03
C LEU A 199 -1.33 13.61 -13.72
N LEU A 200 -2.52 13.30 -14.24
CA LEU A 200 -3.13 11.98 -14.11
C LEU A 200 -2.35 10.90 -14.87
N VAL A 201 -1.80 11.21 -16.04
CA VAL A 201 -0.88 10.31 -16.76
C VAL A 201 0.37 10.01 -15.93
N ALA A 202 0.91 11.02 -15.28
CA ALA A 202 2.08 10.87 -14.42
C ALA A 202 1.82 9.94 -13.19
N THR A 203 0.58 9.85 -12.72
CA THR A 203 0.21 8.87 -11.68
C THR A 203 0.00 7.45 -12.21
N GLY A 204 0.06 7.23 -13.53
CA GLY A 204 -0.17 5.92 -14.14
C GLY A 204 -1.62 5.66 -14.55
N ALA A 205 -2.54 6.62 -14.35
CA ALA A 205 -3.97 6.44 -14.64
C ALA A 205 -4.22 6.06 -16.11
N SER A 206 -5.07 5.09 -16.38
CA SER A 206 -5.50 4.74 -17.74
C SER A 206 -6.33 5.86 -18.37
N GLU A 207 -6.41 5.92 -19.70
CA GLU A 207 -7.24 6.92 -20.40
C GLU A 207 -8.72 6.82 -20.00
N ARG A 208 -9.20 5.61 -19.72
CA ARG A 208 -10.55 5.38 -19.22
C ARG A 208 -10.73 6.02 -17.85
N THR A 209 -9.82 5.78 -16.93
CA THR A 209 -9.82 6.36 -15.59
C THR A 209 -9.75 7.89 -15.66
N ILE A 210 -8.90 8.45 -16.54
CA ILE A 210 -8.80 9.89 -16.74
C ILE A 210 -10.12 10.46 -17.26
N ALA A 211 -10.77 9.78 -18.22
CA ALA A 211 -12.05 10.19 -18.79
C ALA A 211 -13.16 10.26 -17.72
N GLU A 212 -13.31 9.20 -16.95
CA GLU A 212 -14.27 9.08 -15.85
C GLU A 212 -14.09 10.22 -14.83
N ARG A 213 -12.85 10.48 -14.45
CA ARG A 213 -12.51 11.48 -13.43
C ARG A 213 -12.73 12.91 -13.85
N LEU A 214 -12.34 13.18 -15.05
CA LEU A 214 -12.43 14.55 -15.57
C LEU A 214 -13.81 14.81 -16.18
N GLY A 215 -14.74 13.86 -16.15
CA GLY A 215 -16.07 14.00 -16.72
C GLY A 215 -16.05 14.25 -18.22
N ILE A 216 -15.10 13.62 -18.96
CA ILE A 216 -14.94 13.81 -20.41
C ILE A 216 -14.89 12.45 -21.11
N SER A 217 -15.08 12.44 -22.44
CA SER A 217 -14.98 11.20 -23.20
C SER A 217 -13.52 10.73 -23.33
N HIS A 218 -13.34 9.40 -23.49
CA HIS A 218 -12.03 8.80 -23.80
C HIS A 218 -11.36 9.46 -25.02
N ARG A 219 -12.13 9.75 -26.06
CA ARG A 219 -11.65 10.48 -27.26
C ARG A 219 -11.13 11.88 -26.92
N THR A 220 -11.75 12.53 -25.95
CA THR A 220 -11.31 13.87 -25.50
C THR A 220 -9.98 13.77 -24.75
N VAL A 221 -9.78 12.72 -23.91
CA VAL A 221 -8.50 12.46 -23.26
C VAL A 221 -7.39 12.26 -24.28
N GLN A 222 -7.62 11.42 -25.30
CA GLN A 222 -6.66 11.20 -26.39
C GLN A 222 -6.25 12.50 -27.07
N LYS A 223 -7.22 13.35 -27.42
CA LYS A 223 -6.93 14.66 -28.03
C LYS A 223 -6.10 15.57 -27.12
N HIS A 224 -6.35 15.54 -25.81
CA HIS A 224 -5.54 16.29 -24.85
C HIS A 224 -4.11 15.73 -24.80
N LEU A 225 -3.92 14.41 -24.77
CA LEU A 225 -2.60 13.77 -24.77
C LEU A 225 -1.81 14.08 -26.05
N GLU A 226 -2.43 13.99 -27.24
CA GLU A 226 -1.78 14.34 -28.50
C GLU A 226 -1.27 15.79 -28.49
N ARG A 227 -2.07 16.70 -27.96
CA ARG A 227 -1.69 18.11 -27.82
C ARG A 227 -0.57 18.30 -26.81
N CYS A 228 -0.63 17.63 -25.67
CA CYS A 228 0.44 17.64 -24.67
C CYS A 228 1.76 17.14 -25.27
N TYR A 229 1.72 16.01 -25.98
CA TYR A 229 2.93 15.44 -26.60
C TYR A 229 3.56 16.40 -27.59
N ARG A 230 2.74 17.03 -28.44
CA ARG A 230 3.20 18.03 -29.41
C ARG A 230 3.78 19.25 -28.72
N GLN A 231 3.11 19.78 -27.70
CA GLN A 231 3.54 20.97 -26.96
C GLN A 231 4.85 20.74 -26.20
N LEU A 232 5.02 19.54 -25.61
CA LEU A 232 6.20 19.19 -24.83
C LEU A 232 7.35 18.57 -25.64
N GLY A 233 7.13 18.35 -26.95
CA GLY A 233 8.14 17.73 -27.83
C GLY A 233 8.45 16.28 -27.46
N VAL A 234 7.47 15.55 -26.91
CA VAL A 234 7.62 14.13 -26.51
C VAL A 234 6.80 13.22 -27.42
N SER A 235 7.24 11.96 -27.56
CA SER A 235 6.60 11.01 -28.47
C SER A 235 5.93 9.83 -27.76
N SER A 236 6.06 9.74 -26.44
CA SER A 236 5.49 8.62 -25.68
C SER A 236 4.85 9.06 -24.37
N ARG A 237 3.93 8.22 -23.90
CA ARG A 237 3.26 8.38 -22.60
C ARG A 237 4.27 8.45 -21.45
N SER A 238 5.29 7.59 -21.48
CA SER A 238 6.33 7.54 -20.45
C SER A 238 7.18 8.82 -20.42
N GLN A 239 7.52 9.36 -21.59
CA GLN A 239 8.23 10.64 -21.68
C GLN A 239 7.38 11.79 -21.16
N ALA A 240 6.10 11.84 -21.50
CA ALA A 240 5.16 12.84 -21.00
C ALA A 240 4.99 12.76 -19.49
N ALA A 241 4.87 11.54 -18.93
CA ALA A 241 4.86 11.32 -17.49
C ALA A 241 6.16 11.80 -16.82
N ALA A 242 7.33 11.51 -17.42
CA ALA A 242 8.61 11.96 -16.91
C ALA A 242 8.73 13.50 -16.85
N VAL A 243 8.23 14.23 -17.86
CA VAL A 243 8.16 15.69 -17.84
C VAL A 243 7.30 16.18 -16.68
N ALA A 244 6.12 15.59 -16.48
CA ALA A 244 5.24 15.94 -15.37
C ALA A 244 5.86 15.67 -14.00
N TRP A 245 6.71 14.64 -13.89
CA TRP A 245 7.49 14.35 -12.68
C TRP A 245 8.68 15.31 -12.50
N ALA A 246 9.44 15.59 -13.54
CA ALA A 246 10.62 16.48 -13.49
C ALA A 246 10.27 17.91 -13.06
N THR A 247 9.05 18.35 -13.32
CA THR A 247 8.53 19.63 -12.82
C THR A 247 8.31 19.64 -11.28
N ALA A 248 8.61 18.57 -10.56
CA ALA A 248 8.32 18.44 -9.13
C ALA A 248 9.41 18.96 -8.20
N GLU A 249 10.67 19.12 -8.64
CA GLU A 249 11.76 19.59 -7.78
C GLU A 249 12.38 20.89 -8.28
N PRO A 250 12.54 21.91 -7.41
CA PRO A 250 13.55 22.94 -7.66
C PRO A 250 14.91 22.25 -7.57
N ARG A 251 15.71 22.25 -8.64
CA ARG A 251 17.14 21.93 -8.54
C ARG A 251 17.73 22.79 -7.42
N ARG A 252 17.97 22.21 -6.27
CA ARG A 252 18.97 22.76 -5.37
C ARG A 252 20.33 22.43 -5.99
N LEU A 253 20.82 23.34 -6.81
CA LEU A 253 22.23 23.45 -7.08
C LEU A 253 22.85 24.05 -5.82
N VAL A 254 23.58 23.25 -5.07
CA VAL A 254 24.68 23.67 -4.20
C VAL A 254 25.86 22.79 -4.53
#